data_929c692f421e8ce6b7f1650e28663459
#
_entry.id   929c692f421e8ce6b7f1650e28663459
#
_cell.length_a   1.000
_cell.length_b   1.000
_cell.length_c   1.000
_cell.angle_alpha   90.00
_cell.angle_beta   90.00
_cell.angle_gamma   90.00
#
_symmetry.space_group_name_H-M   'P 1'
#
loop_
_entity.id
_entity.type
_entity.pdbx_description
1 polymer ?
#
loop_
_entity_poly.entity_id
_entity_poly.type
_entity_poly.pdbx_seq_one_letter_code
_entity_poly.pdbx_strand_id
1 'polypeptide(L)'
;GHDADYYLAQSADAAGKLIDSGEYSLYSTGSPSTDYNILFAEDDANPNEYILAISYRYAIFNNSHGSNAHMLLSNQGRPGYTRKMVCMYLNSDGTRFTDRPGWETMGFNEETVNRDPRLAQSIRTPGYTRIGKKEILAPDLGVAITGYQPIKFVQDPTAAGGNTDRASYSVNDLPVIRYAEVL
;
A
#
# COMPACT_ATOMS: atom_id res chain seq x y z
N GLY A 1 -37.07 -6.66 -5.43
CA GLY A 1 -35.61 -6.64 -5.32
C GLY A 1 -35.14 -7.53 -4.19
N HIS A 2 -33.90 -7.96 -4.22
CA HIS A 2 -33.30 -8.76 -3.16
C HIS A 2 -32.87 -7.84 -2.00
N ASP A 3 -32.82 -8.37 -0.78
CA ASP A 3 -32.36 -7.68 0.43
C ASP A 3 -30.83 -7.79 0.63
N ALA A 4 -30.31 -7.20 1.69
CA ALA A 4 -28.89 -7.21 1.99
C ALA A 4 -28.35 -8.63 2.24
N ASP A 5 -29.14 -9.49 2.90
CA ASP A 5 -28.72 -10.85 3.24
C ASP A 5 -28.53 -11.71 1.99
N TYR A 6 -29.38 -11.51 0.98
CA TYR A 6 -29.21 -12.15 -0.32
C TYR A 6 -27.86 -11.78 -0.97
N TYR A 7 -27.51 -10.47 -1.01
CA TYR A 7 -26.26 -10.03 -1.65
C TYR A 7 -25.04 -10.45 -0.86
N LEU A 8 -25.12 -10.46 0.48
CA LEU A 8 -24.05 -10.95 1.33
C LEU A 8 -23.81 -12.46 1.13
N ALA A 9 -24.88 -13.24 1.01
CA ALA A 9 -24.77 -14.67 0.73
C ALA A 9 -24.15 -14.94 -0.65
N GLN A 10 -24.51 -14.16 -1.69
CA GLN A 10 -23.91 -14.28 -3.02
C GLN A 10 -22.42 -13.91 -3.00
N SER A 11 -22.04 -12.89 -2.24
CA SER A 11 -20.63 -12.48 -2.09
C SER A 11 -19.81 -13.56 -1.38
N ALA A 12 -20.34 -14.13 -0.30
CA ALA A 12 -19.68 -15.22 0.44
C ALA A 12 -19.54 -16.49 -0.41
N ASP A 13 -20.57 -16.87 -1.20
CA ASP A 13 -20.52 -18.00 -2.11
C ASP A 13 -19.47 -17.79 -3.22
N ALA A 14 -19.41 -16.59 -3.81
CA ALA A 14 -18.41 -16.26 -4.83
C ALA A 14 -16.99 -16.29 -4.26
N ALA A 15 -16.78 -15.75 -3.06
CA ALA A 15 -15.51 -15.77 -2.37
C ALA A 15 -15.06 -17.21 -2.07
N GLY A 16 -15.96 -18.05 -1.53
CA GLY A 16 -15.70 -19.46 -1.26
C GLY A 16 -15.29 -20.24 -2.52
N LYS A 17 -16.00 -20.06 -3.63
CA LYS A 17 -15.65 -20.69 -4.92
C LYS A 17 -14.27 -20.26 -5.41
N LEU A 18 -13.90 -18.99 -5.23
CA LEU A 18 -12.59 -18.49 -5.63
C LEU A 18 -11.48 -19.08 -4.75
N ILE A 19 -11.70 -19.17 -3.45
CA ILE A 19 -10.76 -19.78 -2.50
C ILE A 19 -10.57 -21.28 -2.86
N ASP A 20 -11.65 -21.99 -3.07
CA ASP A 20 -11.63 -23.43 -3.37
C ASP A 20 -10.99 -23.74 -4.74
N SER A 21 -11.01 -22.81 -5.68
CA SER A 21 -10.38 -22.99 -6.99
C SER A 21 -8.86 -23.11 -6.92
N GLY A 22 -8.23 -22.46 -5.92
CA GLY A 22 -6.78 -22.38 -5.79
C GLY A 22 -6.07 -21.61 -6.90
N GLU A 23 -6.80 -20.85 -7.72
CA GLU A 23 -6.22 -20.07 -8.83
C GLU A 23 -5.41 -18.86 -8.36
N TYR A 24 -5.71 -18.34 -7.16
CA TYR A 24 -5.05 -17.17 -6.60
C TYR A 24 -4.35 -17.48 -5.29
N SER A 25 -3.34 -16.71 -4.98
CA SER A 25 -2.59 -16.77 -3.72
C SER A 25 -2.13 -15.38 -3.31
N LEU A 26 -1.86 -15.20 -2.01
CA LEU A 26 -1.23 -13.97 -1.54
C LEU A 26 0.21 -13.88 -2.09
N TYR A 27 0.58 -12.71 -2.57
CA TYR A 27 1.94 -12.45 -3.02
C TYR A 27 2.94 -12.60 -1.88
N SER A 28 3.94 -13.44 -2.09
CA SER A 28 5.04 -13.60 -1.14
C SER A 28 6.30 -14.08 -1.84
N THR A 29 7.42 -13.41 -1.52
CA THR A 29 8.78 -13.88 -1.86
C THR A 29 9.47 -14.51 -0.65
N GLY A 30 8.75 -14.66 0.47
CA GLY A 30 9.32 -15.05 1.76
C GLY A 30 9.92 -13.89 2.55
N SER A 31 9.68 -12.66 2.12
CA SER A 31 10.22 -11.43 2.72
C SER A 31 9.10 -10.52 3.21
N PRO A 32 8.39 -10.86 4.30
CA PRO A 32 7.19 -10.14 4.74
C PRO A 32 7.43 -8.66 5.09
N SER A 33 8.69 -8.25 5.26
CA SER A 33 9.06 -6.85 5.50
C SER A 33 9.10 -5.99 4.23
N THR A 34 9.04 -6.59 3.03
CA THR A 34 9.15 -5.89 1.74
C THR A 34 8.07 -6.28 0.75
N ASP A 35 7.51 -7.49 0.86
CA ASP A 35 6.58 -8.06 -0.13
C ASP A 35 5.39 -7.15 -0.41
N TYR A 36 4.78 -6.57 0.63
CA TYR A 36 3.63 -5.69 0.48
C TYR A 36 3.97 -4.39 -0.27
N ASN A 37 5.16 -3.82 -0.03
CA ASN A 37 5.60 -2.62 -0.75
C ASN A 37 5.89 -2.93 -2.22
N ILE A 38 6.59 -4.04 -2.48
CA ILE A 38 6.94 -4.49 -3.83
C ILE A 38 5.67 -4.76 -4.65
N LEU A 39 4.72 -5.51 -4.11
CA LEU A 39 3.44 -5.83 -4.77
C LEU A 39 2.76 -4.60 -5.39
N PHE A 40 2.80 -3.45 -4.70
CA PHE A 40 2.16 -2.22 -5.18
C PHE A 40 3.09 -1.30 -5.98
N ALA A 41 4.37 -1.59 -6.01
CA ALA A 41 5.36 -0.78 -6.71
C ALA A 41 5.77 -1.35 -8.08
N GLU A 42 5.43 -2.60 -8.37
CA GLU A 42 5.67 -3.23 -9.68
C GLU A 42 4.83 -2.55 -10.78
N ASP A 43 5.38 -2.48 -11.99
CA ASP A 43 4.69 -1.90 -13.13
C ASP A 43 3.45 -2.71 -13.51
N ASP A 44 3.58 -4.04 -13.53
CA ASP A 44 2.53 -4.97 -13.92
C ASP A 44 1.80 -5.55 -12.70
N ALA A 45 0.48 -5.65 -12.80
CA ALA A 45 -0.35 -6.31 -11.81
C ALA A 45 0.09 -7.78 -11.62
N ASN A 46 0.38 -8.16 -10.37
CA ASN A 46 0.78 -9.53 -10.07
C ASN A 46 -0.39 -10.50 -10.30
N PRO A 47 -0.29 -11.43 -11.28
CA PRO A 47 -1.43 -12.28 -11.66
C PRO A 47 -1.81 -13.30 -10.58
N ASN A 48 -0.95 -13.58 -9.61
CA ASN A 48 -1.28 -14.50 -8.53
C ASN A 48 -2.19 -13.88 -7.48
N GLU A 49 -2.11 -12.55 -7.29
CA GLU A 49 -2.91 -11.88 -6.25
C GLU A 49 -3.95 -10.91 -6.81
N TYR A 50 -3.71 -10.28 -7.98
CA TYR A 50 -4.65 -9.33 -8.55
C TYR A 50 -5.69 -10.03 -9.41
N ILE A 51 -6.94 -10.03 -8.95
CA ILE A 51 -8.09 -10.56 -9.68
C ILE A 51 -8.53 -9.59 -10.77
N LEU A 52 -8.54 -8.30 -10.43
CA LEU A 52 -8.87 -7.22 -11.35
C LEU A 52 -7.97 -6.02 -11.08
N ALA A 53 -7.37 -5.47 -12.12
CA ALA A 53 -6.53 -4.28 -12.06
C ALA A 53 -6.78 -3.34 -13.23
N ILE A 54 -6.48 -2.05 -13.03
CA ILE A 54 -6.43 -1.05 -14.10
C ILE A 54 -4.99 -0.98 -14.57
N SER A 55 -4.76 -1.32 -15.83
CA SER A 55 -3.42 -1.27 -16.43
C SER A 55 -3.06 0.11 -16.92
N TYR A 56 -1.82 0.50 -16.64
CA TYR A 56 -1.23 1.76 -17.07
C TYR A 56 0.01 1.54 -17.93
N ARG A 57 0.07 2.17 -19.11
CA ARG A 57 1.17 2.03 -20.08
C ARG A 57 1.37 3.34 -20.81
N TYR A 58 2.22 4.21 -20.24
CA TYR A 58 2.48 5.52 -20.83
C TYR A 58 3.00 5.44 -22.27
N ALA A 59 3.95 4.54 -22.50
CA ALA A 59 4.61 4.42 -23.82
C ALA A 59 3.68 3.93 -24.94
N ILE A 60 2.62 3.19 -24.61
CA ILE A 60 1.71 2.60 -25.61
C ILE A 60 0.42 3.40 -25.74
N PHE A 61 -0.17 3.77 -24.61
CA PHE A 61 -1.51 4.37 -24.57
C PHE A 61 -1.52 5.81 -24.08
N ASN A 62 -0.35 6.39 -23.77
CA ASN A 62 -0.24 7.67 -23.06
C ASN A 62 -1.12 7.67 -21.79
N ASN A 63 -1.21 6.51 -21.15
CA ASN A 63 -2.03 6.27 -19.98
C ASN A 63 -1.13 6.10 -18.75
N SER A 64 -1.29 7.00 -17.79
CA SER A 64 -0.52 7.05 -16.56
C SER A 64 -1.34 7.71 -15.45
N HIS A 65 -0.86 7.60 -14.22
CA HIS A 65 -1.48 8.26 -13.07
C HIS A 65 -0.45 9.06 -12.26
N GLY A 66 -0.89 9.69 -11.18
CA GLY A 66 -0.05 10.60 -10.40
C GLY A 66 0.39 10.07 -9.03
N SER A 67 0.26 8.77 -8.74
CA SER A 67 0.47 8.25 -7.38
C SER A 67 1.83 8.59 -6.80
N ASN A 68 2.94 8.37 -7.53
CA ASN A 68 4.27 8.72 -7.04
C ASN A 68 4.39 10.21 -6.72
N ALA A 69 3.95 11.07 -7.65
CA ALA A 69 4.03 12.51 -7.46
C ALA A 69 3.23 12.96 -6.23
N HIS A 70 2.03 12.42 -6.03
CA HIS A 70 1.22 12.73 -4.86
C HIS A 70 1.88 12.33 -3.53
N MET A 71 2.63 11.23 -3.51
CA MET A 71 3.32 10.74 -2.33
C MET A 71 4.68 11.41 -2.07
N LEU A 72 5.29 12.03 -3.12
CA LEU A 72 6.67 12.50 -3.08
C LEU A 72 6.84 14.02 -3.22
N LEU A 73 5.87 14.72 -3.82
CA LEU A 73 6.01 16.14 -4.16
C LEU A 73 5.11 17.03 -3.31
N SER A 74 5.67 18.12 -2.79
CA SER A 74 4.96 19.07 -1.91
C SER A 74 3.85 19.88 -2.60
N ASN A 75 3.86 19.92 -3.94
CA ASN A 75 2.86 20.62 -4.76
C ASN A 75 1.77 19.70 -5.33
N GLN A 76 1.68 18.45 -4.85
CA GLN A 76 0.78 17.41 -5.37
C GLN A 76 -0.16 16.88 -4.28
N GLY A 77 -1.13 17.68 -3.85
CA GLY A 77 -2.21 17.25 -2.95
C GLY A 77 -1.82 16.99 -1.49
N ARG A 78 -0.55 16.72 -1.18
CA ARG A 78 0.01 16.53 0.17
C ARG A 78 -0.76 15.49 1.01
N PRO A 79 -1.03 14.28 0.50
CA PRO A 79 -1.77 13.27 1.24
C PRO A 79 -0.98 12.80 2.47
N GLY A 80 -1.70 12.45 3.54
CA GLY A 80 -1.12 11.84 4.72
C GLY A 80 -2.12 10.92 5.37
N TYR A 81 -1.66 9.81 5.95
CA TYR A 81 -2.54 8.97 6.74
C TYR A 81 -2.95 9.72 8.01
N THR A 82 -4.16 9.44 8.48
CA THR A 82 -4.59 9.89 9.79
C THR A 82 -3.98 9.00 10.87
N ARG A 83 -3.78 9.54 12.07
CA ARG A 83 -3.35 8.73 13.21
C ARG A 83 -4.31 7.56 13.48
N LYS A 84 -5.61 7.78 13.29
CA LYS A 84 -6.62 6.72 13.41
C LYS A 84 -6.29 5.54 12.50
N MET A 85 -5.94 5.78 11.22
CA MET A 85 -5.56 4.72 10.28
C MET A 85 -4.27 4.02 10.71
N VAL A 86 -3.26 4.75 11.17
CA VAL A 86 -2.02 4.17 11.68
C VAL A 86 -2.26 3.31 12.92
N CYS A 87 -3.15 3.72 13.83
CA CYS A 87 -3.53 2.95 15.00
C CYS A 87 -4.29 1.65 14.68
N MET A 88 -4.89 1.52 13.49
CA MET A 88 -5.57 0.28 13.07
C MET A 88 -4.61 -0.86 12.72
N TYR A 89 -3.36 -0.56 12.35
CA TYR A 89 -2.36 -1.59 12.20
C TYR A 89 -2.09 -2.26 13.54
N LEU A 90 -1.96 -3.58 13.54
CA LEU A 90 -1.70 -4.36 14.76
C LEU A 90 -0.24 -4.21 15.23
N ASN A 91 0.05 -4.67 16.41
CA ASN A 91 1.40 -4.96 16.86
C ASN A 91 1.94 -6.20 16.14
N SER A 92 3.25 -6.43 16.17
CA SER A 92 3.89 -7.59 15.55
C SER A 92 3.45 -8.94 16.13
N ASP A 93 2.89 -8.94 17.33
CA ASP A 93 2.32 -10.11 18.01
C ASP A 93 0.81 -10.31 17.74
N GLY A 94 0.21 -9.47 16.88
CA GLY A 94 -1.21 -9.53 16.52
C GLY A 94 -2.14 -8.81 17.48
N THR A 95 -1.66 -8.23 18.56
CA THR A 95 -2.49 -7.43 19.48
C THR A 95 -2.81 -6.04 18.91
N ARG A 96 -3.83 -5.38 19.42
CA ARG A 96 -4.16 -4.01 18.98
C ARG A 96 -3.13 -3.02 19.50
N PHE A 97 -2.74 -2.07 18.68
CA PHE A 97 -1.86 -0.98 19.11
C PHE A 97 -2.45 -0.17 20.26
N THR A 98 -3.76 0.07 20.22
CA THR A 98 -4.49 0.83 21.25
C THR A 98 -4.59 0.12 22.59
N ASP A 99 -4.19 -1.14 22.69
CA ASP A 99 -4.10 -1.87 23.95
C ASP A 99 -2.76 -1.62 24.69
N ARG A 100 -1.80 -0.94 24.04
CA ARG A 100 -0.54 -0.54 24.68
C ARG A 100 -0.80 0.56 25.72
N PRO A 101 -0.28 0.43 26.96
CA PRO A 101 -0.36 1.52 27.94
C PRO A 101 0.28 2.81 27.39
N GLY A 102 -0.41 3.93 27.47
CA GLY A 102 0.08 5.24 27.06
C GLY A 102 0.16 5.48 25.55
N TRP A 103 -0.49 4.64 24.75
CA TRP A 103 -0.48 4.77 23.29
C TRP A 103 -0.92 6.15 22.79
N GLU A 104 -1.81 6.82 23.50
CA GLU A 104 -2.34 8.15 23.11
C GLU A 104 -1.25 9.23 23.04
N THR A 105 -0.22 9.10 23.86
CA THR A 105 0.87 10.07 24.01
C THR A 105 2.18 9.62 23.40
N MET A 106 2.23 8.43 22.83
CA MET A 106 3.43 7.93 22.13
C MET A 106 3.83 8.86 20.99
N GLY A 107 5.12 9.15 20.90
CA GLY A 107 5.72 9.86 19.77
C GLY A 107 5.85 8.95 18.54
N PHE A 108 6.11 9.57 17.38
CA PHE A 108 6.16 8.87 16.09
C PHE A 108 7.10 7.64 16.09
N ASN A 109 8.28 7.77 16.69
CA ASN A 109 9.25 6.65 16.73
C ASN A 109 8.73 5.50 17.60
N GLU A 110 8.06 5.80 18.71
CA GLU A 110 7.54 4.78 19.64
C GLU A 110 6.33 4.05 19.04
N GLU A 111 5.43 4.79 18.40
CA GLU A 111 4.21 4.22 17.81
C GLU A 111 4.47 3.39 16.55
N THR A 112 5.66 3.49 15.93
CA THR A 112 6.02 2.73 14.73
C THR A 112 6.85 1.47 15.02
N VAL A 113 7.32 1.27 16.26
CA VAL A 113 8.12 0.10 16.66
C VAL A 113 7.24 -1.10 17.03
N ASN A 114 7.71 -2.29 16.66
CA ASN A 114 7.02 -3.56 16.94
C ASN A 114 5.57 -3.59 16.41
N ARG A 115 5.40 -3.17 15.18
CA ARG A 115 4.10 -3.15 14.47
C ARG A 115 4.06 -4.21 13.37
N ASP A 116 2.88 -4.49 12.90
CA ASP A 116 2.66 -5.23 11.67
C ASP A 116 3.60 -4.69 10.58
N PRO A 117 4.37 -5.55 9.90
CA PRO A 117 5.36 -5.11 8.90
C PRO A 117 4.76 -4.30 7.75
N ARG A 118 3.45 -4.42 7.50
CA ARG A 118 2.74 -3.63 6.48
C ARG A 118 2.67 -2.14 6.83
N LEU A 119 2.78 -1.75 8.11
CA LEU A 119 2.83 -0.34 8.48
C LEU A 119 4.06 0.34 7.87
N ALA A 120 5.25 -0.25 8.04
CA ALA A 120 6.51 0.28 7.48
C ALA A 120 6.56 0.20 5.95
N GLN A 121 5.64 -0.53 5.32
CA GLN A 121 5.48 -0.64 3.87
C GLN A 121 4.35 0.26 3.33
N SER A 122 3.65 0.96 4.21
CA SER A 122 2.56 1.87 3.87
C SER A 122 2.89 3.33 4.11
N ILE A 123 3.74 3.61 5.11
CA ILE A 123 4.21 4.97 5.44
C ILE A 123 5.73 4.97 5.67
N ARG A 124 6.36 6.15 5.53
CA ARG A 124 7.75 6.32 5.95
C ARG A 124 7.85 6.17 7.46
N THR A 125 8.52 5.11 7.91
CA THR A 125 8.90 4.89 9.30
C THR A 125 10.39 5.15 9.50
N PRO A 126 10.91 5.22 10.73
CA PRO A 126 12.35 5.33 10.96
C PRO A 126 13.12 4.23 10.21
N GLY A 127 14.16 4.63 9.47
CA GLY A 127 14.95 3.73 8.64
C GLY A 127 14.41 3.48 7.22
N TYR A 128 13.30 4.11 6.83
CA TYR A 128 12.78 3.95 5.48
C TYR A 128 13.80 4.35 4.41
N THR A 129 13.97 3.47 3.44
CA THR A 129 14.68 3.75 2.19
C THR A 129 13.74 3.50 1.02
N ARG A 130 13.89 4.25 -0.05
CA ARG A 130 13.16 3.98 -1.28
C ARG A 130 13.67 2.70 -1.95
N ILE A 131 12.81 1.98 -2.66
CA ILE A 131 13.19 0.81 -3.46
C ILE A 131 14.39 1.17 -4.34
N GLY A 132 15.42 0.31 -4.34
CA GLY A 132 16.65 0.52 -5.11
C GLY A 132 17.59 1.61 -4.57
N LYS A 133 17.29 2.26 -3.46
CA LYS A 133 18.12 3.31 -2.83
C LYS A 133 18.54 2.92 -1.42
N LYS A 134 19.65 3.54 -0.96
CA LYS A 134 20.20 3.33 0.40
C LYS A 134 20.05 4.54 1.31
N GLU A 135 19.62 5.68 0.75
CA GLU A 135 19.40 6.90 1.50
C GLU A 135 18.20 6.73 2.44
N ILE A 136 18.41 7.03 3.72
CA ILE A 136 17.33 7.02 4.72
C ILE A 136 16.53 8.31 4.60
N LEU A 137 15.23 8.17 4.43
CA LEU A 137 14.30 9.28 4.23
C LEU A 137 13.32 9.37 5.39
N ALA A 138 13.35 10.48 6.11
CA ALA A 138 12.34 10.82 7.10
C ALA A 138 11.01 11.23 6.41
N PRO A 139 9.87 11.21 7.12
CA PRO A 139 8.66 11.86 6.65
C PRO A 139 8.90 13.35 6.38
N ASP A 140 8.42 13.83 5.24
CA ASP A 140 8.51 15.24 4.85
C ASP A 140 7.16 15.92 5.11
N LEU A 141 7.10 16.82 6.08
CA LEU A 141 5.89 17.57 6.42
C LEU A 141 5.45 18.54 5.30
N GLY A 142 6.35 18.88 4.39
CA GLY A 142 6.01 19.60 3.15
C GLY A 142 5.20 18.76 2.19
N VAL A 143 5.36 17.42 2.23
CA VAL A 143 4.64 16.45 1.38
C VAL A 143 3.43 15.88 2.09
N ALA A 144 3.53 15.54 3.38
CA ALA A 144 2.45 14.93 4.16
C ALA A 144 2.28 15.66 5.50
N ILE A 145 1.32 16.57 5.56
CA ILE A 145 1.11 17.46 6.72
C ILE A 145 0.76 16.73 8.03
N THR A 146 0.31 15.48 7.94
CA THR A 146 0.01 14.64 9.12
C THR A 146 1.25 14.01 9.73
N GLY A 147 2.41 14.05 9.05
CA GLY A 147 3.62 13.33 9.43
C GLY A 147 3.62 11.84 9.03
N TYR A 148 2.48 11.26 8.68
CA TYR A 148 2.37 9.88 8.21
C TYR A 148 2.39 9.83 6.69
N GLN A 149 3.59 10.04 6.12
CA GLN A 149 3.77 10.13 4.67
C GLN A 149 3.57 8.78 4.00
N PRO A 150 2.59 8.65 3.08
CA PRO A 150 2.36 7.39 2.36
C PRO A 150 3.51 7.03 1.44
N ILE A 151 3.73 5.72 1.27
CA ILE A 151 4.69 5.16 0.32
C ILE A 151 4.10 4.03 -0.53
N LYS A 152 2.85 3.66 -0.29
CA LYS A 152 2.15 2.67 -1.10
C LYS A 152 2.09 3.17 -2.55
N PHE A 153 2.40 2.33 -3.52
CA PHE A 153 2.55 2.66 -4.94
C PHE A 153 3.80 3.47 -5.32
N VAL A 154 4.70 3.79 -4.39
CA VAL A 154 5.93 4.49 -4.73
C VAL A 154 6.93 3.52 -5.36
N GLN A 155 7.19 3.70 -6.64
CA GLN A 155 8.04 2.84 -7.45
C GLN A 155 9.54 3.09 -7.22
N ASP A 156 10.37 2.20 -7.75
CA ASP A 156 11.80 2.47 -7.95
C ASP A 156 11.96 3.77 -8.76
N PRO A 157 12.82 4.70 -8.35
CA PRO A 157 13.00 5.97 -9.08
C PRO A 157 13.55 5.80 -10.51
N THR A 158 14.03 4.61 -10.86
CA THR A 158 14.48 4.29 -12.22
C THR A 158 13.44 3.55 -13.06
N ALA A 159 12.30 3.18 -12.47
CA ALA A 159 11.19 2.57 -13.19
C ALA A 159 10.71 3.49 -14.33
N ALA A 160 10.15 2.90 -15.37
CA ALA A 160 9.63 3.61 -16.55
C ALA A 160 10.58 4.71 -17.11
N GLY A 161 11.88 4.44 -17.10
CA GLY A 161 12.89 5.39 -17.60
C GLY A 161 13.19 6.56 -16.64
N GLY A 162 12.85 6.44 -15.36
CA GLY A 162 13.17 7.43 -14.33
C GLY A 162 12.22 8.63 -14.25
N ASN A 163 11.06 8.55 -14.88
CA ASN A 163 10.09 9.65 -14.93
C ASN A 163 8.90 9.49 -13.96
N THR A 164 8.78 8.38 -13.26
CA THR A 164 7.58 8.05 -12.44
C THR A 164 7.29 9.04 -11.32
N ASP A 165 8.28 9.81 -10.88
CA ASP A 165 8.12 10.83 -9.83
C ASP A 165 7.48 12.13 -10.33
N ARG A 166 7.37 12.32 -11.63
CA ARG A 166 6.69 13.49 -12.20
C ARG A 166 5.19 13.32 -12.14
N ALA A 167 4.49 14.44 -12.07
CA ALA A 167 3.02 14.44 -12.13
C ALA A 167 2.54 13.71 -13.39
N SER A 168 1.61 12.79 -13.20
CA SER A 168 1.01 12.00 -14.29
C SER A 168 2.00 11.11 -15.08
N TYR A 169 3.02 10.56 -14.41
CA TYR A 169 3.99 9.65 -15.02
C TYR A 169 4.11 8.28 -14.34
N SER A 170 3.36 8.04 -13.27
CA SER A 170 3.31 6.72 -12.65
C SER A 170 2.60 5.73 -13.57
N VAL A 171 3.15 4.51 -13.67
CA VAL A 171 2.68 3.48 -14.62
C VAL A 171 2.37 2.14 -13.96
N ASN A 172 2.59 2.00 -12.65
CA ASN A 172 2.24 0.79 -11.94
C ASN A 172 0.72 0.55 -11.97
N ASP A 173 0.34 -0.69 -12.24
CA ASP A 173 -1.06 -1.08 -12.30
C ASP A 173 -1.74 -0.90 -10.93
N LEU A 174 -2.99 -0.46 -10.95
CA LEU A 174 -3.77 -0.22 -9.73
C LEU A 174 -4.76 -1.36 -9.51
N PRO A 175 -4.72 -2.07 -8.36
CA PRO A 175 -5.66 -3.13 -8.05
C PRO A 175 -7.07 -2.57 -7.84
N VAL A 176 -8.06 -3.22 -8.42
CA VAL A 176 -9.48 -3.00 -8.14
C VAL A 176 -9.97 -4.07 -7.18
N ILE A 177 -9.60 -5.33 -7.41
CA ILE A 177 -9.91 -6.47 -6.54
C ILE A 177 -8.64 -7.31 -6.38
N ARG A 178 -8.27 -7.59 -5.13
CA ARG A 178 -7.18 -8.48 -4.79
C ARG A 178 -7.67 -9.71 -4.03
N TYR A 179 -6.96 -10.81 -4.13
CA TYR A 179 -7.27 -12.04 -3.41
C TYR A 179 -7.31 -11.84 -1.88
N ALA A 180 -6.45 -10.93 -1.35
CA ALA A 180 -6.49 -10.54 0.06
C ALA A 180 -7.82 -9.93 0.54
N GLU A 181 -8.69 -9.49 -0.37
CA GLU A 181 -10.03 -8.96 -0.05
C GLU A 181 -11.09 -10.07 -0.07
N VAL A 182 -10.76 -11.21 -0.66
CA VAL A 182 -11.63 -12.37 -0.77
C VAL A 182 -11.53 -13.25 0.48
N LEU A 183 -10.34 -13.28 1.13
CA LEU A 183 -10.06 -14.04 2.35
C LEU A 183 -10.70 -13.41 3.59
#